data_e4168d9a72582b616b6b516b9548709d
#
_entry.id   e4168d9a72582b616b6b516b9548709d
#
_cell.length_a   1.000
_cell.length_b   1.000
_cell.length_c   1.000
_cell.angle_alpha   90.00
_cell.angle_beta   90.00
_cell.angle_gamma   90.00
#
_symmetry.space_group_name_H-M   'P 1'
#
loop_
_entity.id
_entity.type
_entity.pdbx_description
1 polymer ?
#
loop_
_entity_poly.entity_id
_entity_poly.type
_entity_poly.pdbx_seq_one_letter_code
_entity_poly.pdbx_strand_id
1 'polypeptide(L)'
;MKFVCISDVHIKLSGDLPANLFLKYLKSSQTKESDTVFLLGDIFDLLVGGHEEYIEKHQEIFDEIIRLISEGKKFYHFEGNHDFHFEKLISALLKRNGLPKENWAYLKKPLVIDVNGTATLFAHGDEIEIENLNYQIYKSFIRSFIIKILANYVVPFRVVDSIGQNASKNSRERNVKSYSSETNEYVRDKFRRSFKVAQKKYGVKDVICGHSHCLDNYREDGLYLNNGFFPATRTFTYYDGINYHQVVIDQPID
;
A
#
# COMPACT_ATOMS: atom_id res chain seq x y z
N MET A 1 17.20 -12.43 -2.28
CA MET A 1 15.83 -11.98 -2.62
C MET A 1 15.90 -10.57 -3.17
N LYS A 2 15.32 -10.32 -4.35
CA LYS A 2 15.08 -8.97 -4.87
C LYS A 2 13.61 -8.62 -4.72
N PHE A 3 13.29 -7.37 -4.42
CA PHE A 3 11.89 -6.95 -4.27
C PHE A 3 11.66 -5.49 -4.61
N VAL A 4 10.41 -5.17 -4.89
CA VAL A 4 9.92 -3.80 -5.03
C VAL A 4 8.82 -3.53 -4.01
N CYS A 5 8.73 -2.28 -3.53
CA CYS A 5 7.70 -1.82 -2.60
C CYS A 5 7.04 -0.54 -3.09
N ILE A 6 5.73 -0.46 -2.98
CA ILE A 6 4.94 0.73 -3.30
C ILE A 6 3.78 0.89 -2.32
N SER A 7 3.36 2.13 -2.07
CA SER A 7 2.18 2.50 -1.26
C SER A 7 1.52 3.77 -1.79
N ASP A 8 0.37 4.11 -1.25
CA ASP A 8 -0.29 5.41 -1.42
C ASP A 8 -0.47 5.83 -2.88
N VAL A 9 -0.95 4.89 -3.71
CA VAL A 9 -1.19 5.09 -5.14
C VAL A 9 -2.55 5.75 -5.39
N HIS A 10 -3.58 5.36 -4.62
CA HIS A 10 -4.93 5.92 -4.64
C HIS A 10 -5.60 5.90 -6.04
N ILE A 11 -5.61 4.73 -6.67
CA ILE A 11 -6.27 4.51 -7.97
C ILE A 11 -7.78 4.62 -7.81
N LYS A 12 -8.42 5.47 -8.60
CA LYS A 12 -9.88 5.67 -8.60
C LYS A 12 -10.57 4.94 -9.72
N LEU A 13 -10.02 5.07 -10.92
CA LEU A 13 -10.57 4.52 -12.14
C LEU A 13 -9.44 3.97 -13.02
N SER A 14 -9.77 2.96 -13.84
CA SER A 14 -8.88 2.54 -14.92
C SER A 14 -8.60 3.72 -15.85
N GLY A 15 -7.31 3.87 -16.23
CA GLY A 15 -6.86 4.94 -17.13
C GLY A 15 -6.62 6.30 -16.47
N ASP A 16 -6.88 6.47 -15.17
CA ASP A 16 -6.45 7.69 -14.46
C ASP A 16 -4.91 7.73 -14.30
N LEU A 17 -4.39 8.91 -13.94
CA LEU A 17 -2.93 9.07 -13.78
C LEU A 17 -2.33 8.08 -12.77
N PRO A 18 -2.90 7.88 -11.57
CA PRO A 18 -2.41 6.86 -10.63
C PRO A 18 -2.40 5.44 -11.21
N ALA A 19 -3.47 5.03 -11.92
CA ALA A 19 -3.55 3.71 -12.56
C ALA A 19 -2.47 3.53 -13.63
N ASN A 20 -2.27 4.52 -14.49
CA ASN A 20 -1.25 4.49 -15.54
C ASN A 20 0.17 4.43 -14.97
N LEU A 21 0.46 5.20 -13.91
CA LEU A 21 1.74 5.15 -13.22
C LEU A 21 1.95 3.80 -12.53
N PHE A 22 0.91 3.24 -11.91
CA PHE A 22 0.99 1.94 -11.27
C PHE A 22 1.20 0.80 -12.27
N LEU A 23 0.56 0.84 -13.44
CA LEU A 23 0.83 -0.11 -14.52
C LEU A 23 2.27 0.01 -15.03
N LYS A 24 2.83 1.22 -15.15
CA LYS A 24 4.24 1.41 -15.48
C LYS A 24 5.17 0.81 -14.40
N TYR A 25 4.83 0.98 -13.11
CA TYR A 25 5.55 0.34 -12.01
C TYR A 25 5.52 -1.19 -12.15
N LEU A 26 4.35 -1.80 -12.35
CA LEU A 26 4.21 -3.25 -12.51
C LEU A 26 5.00 -3.78 -13.72
N LYS A 27 5.11 -2.99 -14.80
CA LYS A 27 5.83 -3.33 -16.04
C LYS A 27 7.30 -2.91 -16.04
N SER A 28 7.79 -2.25 -14.99
CA SER A 28 9.18 -1.76 -14.92
C SER A 28 10.20 -2.91 -14.93
N SER A 29 11.44 -2.60 -15.32
CA SER A 29 12.56 -3.56 -15.26
C SER A 29 12.80 -4.05 -13.84
N GLN A 30 12.72 -3.16 -12.84
CA GLN A 30 12.90 -3.50 -11.43
C GLN A 30 11.84 -4.50 -10.95
N THR A 31 10.57 -4.29 -11.30
CA THR A 31 9.51 -5.25 -10.97
C THR A 31 9.72 -6.59 -11.69
N LYS A 32 10.15 -6.57 -12.95
CA LYS A 32 10.46 -7.80 -13.71
C LYS A 32 11.61 -8.59 -13.09
N GLU A 33 12.65 -7.92 -12.61
CA GLU A 33 13.80 -8.54 -11.98
C GLU A 33 13.55 -9.00 -10.53
N SER A 34 12.49 -8.54 -9.89
CA SER A 34 12.17 -8.85 -8.51
C SER A 34 11.45 -10.19 -8.36
N ASP A 35 11.75 -10.90 -7.28
CA ASP A 35 11.03 -12.13 -6.90
C ASP A 35 9.71 -11.81 -6.20
N THR A 36 9.66 -10.64 -5.53
CA THR A 36 8.59 -10.25 -4.61
C THR A 36 8.14 -8.81 -4.83
N VAL A 37 6.84 -8.59 -4.76
CA VAL A 37 6.20 -7.27 -4.83
C VAL A 37 5.46 -7.01 -3.52
N PHE A 38 5.81 -5.93 -2.82
CA PHE A 38 5.11 -5.45 -1.63
C PHE A 38 4.21 -4.28 -2.00
N LEU A 39 2.90 -4.48 -1.88
CA LEU A 39 1.88 -3.45 -1.96
C LEU A 39 1.54 -3.04 -0.53
N LEU A 40 2.07 -1.90 -0.09
CA LEU A 40 2.02 -1.50 1.32
C LEU A 40 0.75 -0.72 1.70
N GLY A 41 -0.37 -1.00 1.02
CA GLY A 41 -1.68 -0.40 1.29
C GLY A 41 -1.94 0.91 0.56
N ASP A 42 -3.21 1.32 0.54
CA ASP A 42 -3.72 2.48 -0.18
C ASP A 42 -3.34 2.46 -1.67
N ILE A 43 -3.37 1.27 -2.28
CA ILE A 43 -3.19 1.10 -3.72
C ILE A 43 -4.43 1.63 -4.45
N PHE A 44 -5.60 1.36 -3.91
CA PHE A 44 -6.88 1.86 -4.43
C PHE A 44 -7.41 2.99 -3.53
N ASP A 45 -7.98 4.03 -4.14
CA ASP A 45 -8.63 5.15 -3.43
C ASP A 45 -9.88 4.68 -2.68
N LEU A 46 -10.49 3.60 -3.15
CA LEU A 46 -11.53 2.85 -2.47
C LEU A 46 -11.58 1.42 -2.98
N LEU A 47 -11.28 0.45 -2.12
CA LEU A 47 -11.55 -0.95 -2.35
C LEU A 47 -11.91 -1.62 -1.01
N VAL A 48 -13.20 -1.75 -0.73
CA VAL A 48 -13.72 -2.26 0.54
C VAL A 48 -14.60 -3.47 0.33
N GLY A 49 -14.24 -4.59 0.96
CA GLY A 49 -14.96 -5.85 0.83
C GLY A 49 -14.62 -6.63 -0.45
N GLY A 50 -15.26 -7.78 -0.61
CA GLY A 50 -14.97 -8.73 -1.68
C GLY A 50 -15.90 -8.64 -2.89
N HIS A 51 -16.28 -7.43 -3.30
CA HIS A 51 -17.17 -7.18 -4.43
C HIS A 51 -16.46 -7.40 -5.76
N GLU A 52 -16.99 -8.28 -6.61
CA GLU A 52 -16.37 -8.61 -7.91
C GLU A 52 -16.40 -7.43 -8.90
N GLU A 53 -17.29 -6.48 -8.72
CA GLU A 53 -17.36 -5.24 -9.50
C GLU A 53 -16.05 -4.42 -9.44
N TYR A 54 -15.25 -4.57 -8.38
CA TYR A 54 -13.92 -3.96 -8.33
C TYR A 54 -12.96 -4.58 -9.36
N ILE A 55 -13.14 -5.87 -9.72
CA ILE A 55 -12.32 -6.51 -10.75
C ILE A 55 -12.58 -5.85 -12.10
N GLU A 56 -13.84 -5.65 -12.45
CA GLU A 56 -14.22 -4.96 -13.69
C GLU A 56 -13.74 -3.51 -13.69
N LYS A 57 -13.92 -2.82 -12.56
CA LYS A 57 -13.51 -1.41 -12.39
C LYS A 57 -12.00 -1.20 -12.57
N HIS A 58 -11.17 -2.20 -12.22
CA HIS A 58 -9.70 -2.12 -12.24
C HIS A 58 -9.07 -3.27 -13.03
N GLN A 59 -9.75 -3.74 -14.07
CA GLN A 59 -9.41 -4.96 -14.79
C GLN A 59 -7.95 -5.01 -15.24
N GLU A 60 -7.45 -3.98 -15.93
CA GLU A 60 -6.06 -3.96 -16.45
C GLU A 60 -5.01 -4.15 -15.35
N ILE A 61 -5.28 -3.63 -14.16
CA ILE A 61 -4.39 -3.74 -13.00
C ILE A 61 -4.39 -5.17 -12.47
N PHE A 62 -5.58 -5.73 -12.27
CA PHE A 62 -5.69 -7.10 -11.79
C PHE A 62 -5.14 -8.11 -12.80
N ASP A 63 -5.37 -7.90 -14.10
CA ASP A 63 -4.82 -8.74 -15.17
C ASP A 63 -3.28 -8.71 -15.14
N GLU A 64 -2.67 -7.53 -14.98
CA GLU A 64 -1.22 -7.42 -14.90
C GLU A 64 -0.64 -8.06 -13.63
N ILE A 65 -1.30 -7.91 -12.48
CA ILE A 65 -0.90 -8.59 -11.23
C ILE A 65 -0.99 -10.12 -11.41
N ILE A 66 -2.09 -10.63 -11.96
CA ILE A 66 -2.28 -12.07 -12.23
C ILE A 66 -1.22 -12.59 -13.21
N ARG A 67 -0.89 -11.82 -14.25
CA ARG A 67 0.19 -12.16 -15.19
C ARG A 67 1.53 -12.30 -14.47
N LEU A 68 1.89 -11.33 -13.62
CA LEU A 68 3.13 -11.37 -12.84
C LEU A 68 3.17 -12.56 -11.86
N ILE A 69 2.04 -12.88 -11.22
CA ILE A 69 1.92 -14.04 -10.34
C ILE A 69 2.09 -15.35 -11.14
N SER A 70 1.53 -15.43 -12.36
CA SER A 70 1.67 -16.61 -13.23
C SER A 70 3.12 -16.81 -13.72
N GLU A 71 3.92 -15.74 -13.75
CA GLU A 71 5.35 -15.77 -14.00
C GLU A 71 6.19 -16.13 -12.76
N GLY A 72 5.53 -16.46 -11.63
CA GLY A 72 6.18 -16.94 -10.41
C GLY A 72 6.48 -15.87 -9.36
N LYS A 73 6.03 -14.63 -9.54
CA LYS A 73 6.23 -13.58 -8.55
C LYS A 73 5.30 -13.77 -7.35
N LYS A 74 5.78 -13.38 -6.16
CA LYS A 74 5.00 -13.36 -4.93
C LYS A 74 4.56 -11.94 -4.60
N PHE A 75 3.29 -11.80 -4.25
CA PHE A 75 2.71 -10.53 -3.82
C PHE A 75 2.38 -10.57 -2.33
N TYR A 76 2.76 -9.51 -1.62
CA TYR A 76 2.32 -9.21 -0.26
C TYR A 76 1.52 -7.92 -0.28
N HIS A 77 0.22 -8.00 0.02
CA HIS A 77 -0.68 -6.86 -0.01
C HIS A 77 -1.15 -6.52 1.39
N PHE A 78 -0.73 -5.39 1.91
CA PHE A 78 -1.13 -4.88 3.22
C PHE A 78 -2.42 -4.09 3.10
N GLU A 79 -3.32 -4.23 4.07
CA GLU A 79 -4.48 -3.35 4.18
C GLU A 79 -4.03 -1.91 4.44
N GLY A 80 -4.52 -0.99 3.61
CA GLY A 80 -4.49 0.44 3.88
C GLY A 80 -5.74 0.90 4.64
N ASN A 81 -5.93 2.20 4.72
CA ASN A 81 -7.15 2.79 5.26
C ASN A 81 -8.20 3.10 4.17
N HIS A 82 -7.83 3.00 2.91
CA HIS A 82 -8.68 3.14 1.74
C HIS A 82 -9.02 1.79 1.08
N ASP A 83 -8.15 0.78 1.24
CA ASP A 83 -8.31 -0.55 0.66
C ASP A 83 -8.18 -1.63 1.73
N PHE A 84 -9.32 -2.17 2.17
CA PHE A 84 -9.37 -3.14 3.27
C PHE A 84 -10.53 -4.14 3.14
N HIS A 85 -10.44 -5.27 3.87
CA HIS A 85 -11.43 -6.37 3.89
C HIS A 85 -11.66 -7.09 2.54
N PHE A 86 -10.76 -6.97 1.56
CA PHE A 86 -10.93 -7.56 0.22
C PHE A 86 -10.19 -8.90 0.01
N GLU A 87 -9.79 -9.58 1.05
CA GLU A 87 -9.18 -10.92 1.02
C GLU A 87 -9.98 -11.94 0.18
N LYS A 88 -11.33 -11.84 0.24
CA LYS A 88 -12.23 -12.68 -0.55
C LYS A 88 -12.07 -12.44 -2.05
N LEU A 89 -11.89 -11.18 -2.45
CA LEU A 89 -11.67 -10.79 -3.85
C LEU A 89 -10.36 -11.37 -4.40
N ILE A 90 -9.26 -11.24 -3.65
CA ILE A 90 -7.98 -11.85 -4.01
C ILE A 90 -8.12 -13.38 -4.16
N SER A 91 -8.78 -14.01 -3.20
CA SER A 91 -9.00 -15.48 -3.24
C SER A 91 -9.81 -15.91 -4.45
N ALA A 92 -10.83 -15.14 -4.84
CA ALA A 92 -11.64 -15.40 -6.02
C ALA A 92 -10.82 -15.24 -7.33
N LEU A 93 -10.01 -14.17 -7.41
CA LEU A 93 -9.11 -13.93 -8.55
C LEU A 93 -8.10 -15.07 -8.74
N LEU A 94 -7.41 -15.47 -7.68
CA LEU A 94 -6.43 -16.57 -7.73
C LEU A 94 -7.10 -17.87 -8.14
N LYS A 95 -8.25 -18.20 -7.53
CA LYS A 95 -9.02 -19.41 -7.87
C LYS A 95 -9.46 -19.42 -9.34
N ARG A 96 -9.98 -18.31 -9.85
CA ARG A 96 -10.43 -18.16 -11.25
C ARG A 96 -9.29 -18.42 -12.24
N ASN A 97 -8.06 -18.04 -11.87
CA ASN A 97 -6.87 -18.19 -12.71
C ASN A 97 -6.05 -19.45 -12.39
N GLY A 98 -6.52 -20.35 -11.51
CA GLY A 98 -5.80 -21.57 -11.15
C GLY A 98 -4.48 -21.34 -10.42
N LEU A 99 -4.33 -20.20 -9.74
CA LEU A 99 -3.09 -19.81 -9.08
C LEU A 99 -3.12 -20.16 -7.58
N PRO A 100 -1.97 -20.55 -7.00
CA PRO A 100 -1.85 -20.88 -5.58
C PRO A 100 -2.13 -19.63 -4.69
N LYS A 101 -2.80 -19.86 -3.55
CA LYS A 101 -3.14 -18.79 -2.60
C LYS A 101 -1.93 -18.11 -1.98
N GLU A 102 -0.85 -18.86 -1.83
CA GLU A 102 0.42 -18.38 -1.27
C GLU A 102 1.16 -17.37 -2.17
N ASN A 103 0.77 -17.27 -3.44
CA ASN A 103 1.39 -16.33 -4.36
C ASN A 103 0.89 -14.89 -4.20
N TRP A 104 -0.24 -14.68 -3.51
CA TRP A 104 -0.74 -13.36 -3.13
C TRP A 104 -1.21 -13.37 -1.69
N ALA A 105 -0.31 -13.07 -0.77
CA ALA A 105 -0.59 -12.97 0.65
C ALA A 105 -1.27 -11.63 0.97
N TYR A 106 -2.45 -11.71 1.61
CA TYR A 106 -3.18 -10.54 2.10
C TYR A 106 -2.91 -10.33 3.60
N LEU A 107 -2.41 -9.16 3.97
CA LEU A 107 -1.86 -8.89 5.29
C LEU A 107 -2.62 -7.76 6.00
N LYS A 108 -3.11 -8.07 7.21
CA LYS A 108 -3.83 -7.13 8.11
C LYS A 108 -2.95 -6.57 9.21
N LYS A 109 -1.70 -7.04 9.28
CA LYS A 109 -0.72 -6.67 10.30
C LYS A 109 0.63 -6.46 9.65
N PRO A 110 1.51 -5.68 10.29
CA PRO A 110 2.90 -5.58 9.88
C PRO A 110 3.58 -6.95 9.77
N LEU A 111 4.50 -7.06 8.83
CA LEU A 111 5.29 -8.26 8.58
C LEU A 111 6.76 -7.95 8.81
N VAL A 112 7.43 -8.78 9.60
CA VAL A 112 8.89 -8.72 9.78
C VAL A 112 9.53 -9.79 8.92
N ILE A 113 10.48 -9.37 8.09
CA ILE A 113 11.27 -10.27 7.23
C ILE A 113 12.75 -10.01 7.48
N ASP A 114 13.54 -11.07 7.50
CA ASP A 114 15.00 -10.95 7.44
C ASP A 114 15.43 -10.58 6.01
N VAL A 115 16.02 -9.41 5.85
CA VAL A 115 16.59 -8.93 4.60
C VAL A 115 18.10 -8.93 4.73
N ASN A 116 18.74 -10.00 4.27
CA ASN A 116 20.20 -10.20 4.34
C ASN A 116 20.79 -10.00 5.76
N GLY A 117 20.19 -10.64 6.76
CA GLY A 117 20.62 -10.56 8.17
C GLY A 117 20.10 -9.33 8.91
N THR A 118 19.23 -8.53 8.29
CA THR A 118 18.62 -7.35 8.92
C THR A 118 17.13 -7.55 9.06
N ALA A 119 16.62 -7.57 10.30
CA ALA A 119 15.20 -7.62 10.57
C ALA A 119 14.52 -6.33 10.09
N THR A 120 13.67 -6.45 9.08
CA THR A 120 13.00 -5.33 8.41
C THR A 120 11.49 -5.46 8.56
N LEU A 121 10.83 -4.40 9.01
CA LEU A 121 9.39 -4.29 9.13
C LEU A 121 8.80 -3.73 7.84
N PHE A 122 7.81 -4.45 7.30
CA PHE A 122 6.94 -3.98 6.22
C PHE A 122 5.54 -3.72 6.79
N ALA A 123 4.97 -2.55 6.52
CA ALA A 123 3.67 -2.14 7.03
C ALA A 123 3.02 -1.11 6.11
N HIS A 124 1.71 -0.88 6.24
CA HIS A 124 1.11 0.29 5.60
C HIS A 124 1.70 1.58 6.21
N GLY A 125 1.78 1.69 7.52
CA GLY A 125 2.35 2.84 8.22
C GLY A 125 1.45 3.35 9.33
N ASP A 126 0.16 3.16 9.23
CA ASP A 126 -0.80 3.52 10.26
C ASP A 126 -0.69 2.66 11.54
N GLU A 127 -0.01 1.51 11.48
CA GLU A 127 0.30 0.66 12.62
C GLU A 127 1.44 1.17 13.48
N ILE A 128 2.30 1.99 12.89
CA ILE A 128 3.44 2.58 13.59
C ILE A 128 3.21 4.03 13.98
N GLU A 129 2.21 4.70 13.39
CA GLU A 129 1.90 6.10 13.67
C GLU A 129 1.60 6.32 15.15
N ILE A 130 2.37 7.23 15.78
CA ILE A 130 2.17 7.69 17.16
C ILE A 130 1.32 8.97 17.19
N GLU A 131 0.80 9.33 18.38
CA GLU A 131 0.14 10.62 18.61
C GLU A 131 -1.14 10.85 17.79
N ASN A 132 -1.86 9.77 17.40
CA ASN A 132 -3.10 9.86 16.64
C ASN A 132 -4.20 8.93 17.19
N LEU A 133 -4.58 9.15 18.46
CA LEU A 133 -5.55 8.31 19.14
C LEU A 133 -6.91 8.23 18.44
N ASN A 134 -7.40 9.36 17.96
CA ASN A 134 -8.69 9.42 17.24
C ASN A 134 -8.68 8.54 15.99
N TYR A 135 -7.57 8.57 15.25
CA TYR A 135 -7.40 7.72 14.09
C TYR A 135 -7.32 6.23 14.48
N GLN A 136 -6.62 5.88 15.57
CA GLN A 136 -6.52 4.50 16.05
C GLN A 136 -7.90 3.94 16.44
N ILE A 137 -8.76 4.75 17.06
CA ILE A 137 -10.16 4.38 17.38
C ILE A 137 -10.94 4.15 16.07
N TYR A 138 -10.87 5.10 15.12
CA TYR A 138 -11.52 4.99 13.81
C TYR A 138 -11.04 3.72 13.06
N LYS A 139 -9.72 3.49 12.99
CA LYS A 139 -9.11 2.30 12.40
C LYS A 139 -9.63 1.01 13.02
N SER A 140 -9.70 0.96 14.34
CA SER A 140 -10.21 -0.22 15.06
C SER A 140 -11.68 -0.49 14.71
N PHE A 141 -12.48 0.55 14.52
CA PHE A 141 -13.87 0.43 14.11
C PHE A 141 -13.99 -0.08 12.67
N ILE A 142 -13.34 0.56 11.68
CA ILE A 142 -13.46 0.17 10.27
C ILE A 142 -12.88 -1.22 9.98
N ARG A 143 -11.86 -1.65 10.73
CA ARG A 143 -11.25 -2.99 10.65
C ARG A 143 -11.93 -4.04 11.51
N SER A 144 -13.05 -3.71 12.17
CA SER A 144 -13.79 -4.65 13.00
C SER A 144 -14.43 -5.77 12.19
N PHE A 145 -14.67 -6.90 12.85
CA PHE A 145 -15.35 -8.06 12.26
C PHE A 145 -16.77 -7.72 11.76
N ILE A 146 -17.47 -6.82 12.46
CA ILE A 146 -18.83 -6.39 12.07
C ILE A 146 -18.77 -5.65 10.73
N ILE A 147 -17.85 -4.68 10.59
CA ILE A 147 -17.68 -3.95 9.33
C ILE A 147 -17.25 -4.89 8.19
N LYS A 148 -16.38 -5.88 8.49
CA LYS A 148 -16.00 -6.92 7.52
C LYS A 148 -17.21 -7.69 7.00
N ILE A 149 -18.14 -8.12 7.88
CA ILE A 149 -19.36 -8.83 7.46
C ILE A 149 -20.24 -7.90 6.64
N LEU A 150 -20.49 -6.69 7.12
CA LEU A 150 -21.31 -5.71 6.40
C LEU A 150 -20.76 -5.45 5.00
N ALA A 151 -19.48 -5.17 4.87
CA ALA A 151 -18.83 -4.85 3.60
C ALA A 151 -18.78 -6.03 2.62
N ASN A 152 -18.76 -7.28 3.09
CA ASN A 152 -18.61 -8.44 2.21
C ASN A 152 -19.92 -9.14 1.86
N TYR A 153 -20.97 -8.98 2.67
CA TYR A 153 -22.17 -9.82 2.56
C TYR A 153 -23.51 -9.09 2.66
N VAL A 154 -23.52 -7.88 3.22
CA VAL A 154 -24.79 -7.19 3.54
C VAL A 154 -24.96 -5.92 2.70
N VAL A 155 -23.93 -5.10 2.61
CA VAL A 155 -24.03 -3.80 1.92
C VAL A 155 -23.72 -3.98 0.43
N PRO A 156 -24.66 -3.60 -0.46
CA PRO A 156 -24.45 -3.69 -1.91
C PRO A 156 -23.25 -2.81 -2.36
N PHE A 157 -22.55 -3.25 -3.40
CA PHE A 157 -21.41 -2.53 -3.99
C PHE A 157 -21.67 -1.04 -4.20
N ARG A 158 -22.81 -0.67 -4.82
CA ARG A 158 -23.18 0.73 -5.11
C ARG A 158 -23.19 1.62 -3.87
N VAL A 159 -23.61 1.07 -2.72
CA VAL A 159 -23.67 1.81 -1.44
C VAL A 159 -22.27 1.96 -0.88
N VAL A 160 -21.44 0.88 -0.88
CA VAL A 160 -20.05 0.93 -0.45
C VAL A 160 -19.25 1.94 -1.29
N ASP A 161 -19.39 1.88 -2.62
CA ASP A 161 -18.72 2.77 -3.56
C ASP A 161 -19.13 4.24 -3.35
N SER A 162 -20.41 4.51 -3.16
CA SER A 162 -20.93 5.88 -2.89
C SER A 162 -20.43 6.46 -1.57
N ILE A 163 -20.48 5.68 -0.48
CA ILE A 163 -19.97 6.12 0.84
C ILE A 163 -18.46 6.40 0.75
N GLY A 164 -17.73 5.51 0.13
CA GLY A 164 -16.29 5.63 0.01
C GLY A 164 -15.85 6.80 -0.86
N GLN A 165 -16.50 7.05 -2.00
CA GLN A 165 -16.21 8.22 -2.82
C GLN A 165 -16.40 9.54 -2.04
N ASN A 166 -17.44 9.64 -1.23
CA ASN A 166 -17.68 10.81 -0.37
C ASN A 166 -16.62 10.93 0.72
N ALA A 167 -16.25 9.83 1.38
CA ALA A 167 -15.21 9.82 2.41
C ALA A 167 -13.83 10.19 1.83
N SER A 168 -13.48 9.66 0.67
CA SER A 168 -12.25 9.97 -0.04
C SER A 168 -12.19 11.44 -0.49
N LYS A 169 -13.29 12.00 -0.99
CA LYS A 169 -13.38 13.43 -1.32
C LYS A 169 -13.10 14.31 -0.10
N ASN A 170 -13.76 14.04 1.01
CA ASN A 170 -13.60 14.78 2.26
C ASN A 170 -12.18 14.66 2.85
N SER A 171 -11.54 13.51 2.70
CA SER A 171 -10.14 13.28 3.12
C SER A 171 -9.20 14.14 2.28
N ARG A 172 -9.37 14.18 0.96
CA ARG A 172 -8.52 14.98 0.05
C ARG A 172 -8.64 16.47 0.31
N GLU A 173 -9.85 16.99 0.50
CA GLU A 173 -10.06 18.41 0.81
C GLU A 173 -9.36 18.83 2.10
N ARG A 174 -9.29 17.93 3.09
CA ARG A 174 -8.49 18.14 4.31
C ARG A 174 -6.99 18.09 4.05
N ASN A 175 -6.54 17.14 3.25
CA ASN A 175 -5.12 16.93 2.95
C ASN A 175 -4.55 18.06 2.08
N VAL A 176 -5.28 18.59 1.08
CA VAL A 176 -4.82 19.72 0.26
C VAL A 176 -4.50 20.95 1.12
N LYS A 177 -5.23 21.18 2.21
CA LYS A 177 -4.94 22.26 3.17
C LYS A 177 -3.72 21.97 4.05
N SER A 178 -3.31 20.73 4.18
CA SER A 178 -2.24 20.28 5.08
C SER A 178 -0.88 20.07 4.39
N TYR A 179 -0.78 20.22 3.07
CA TYR A 179 0.46 20.09 2.30
C TYR A 179 1.32 21.37 2.24
N SER A 180 1.29 22.23 3.27
CA SER A 180 2.32 23.27 3.40
C SER A 180 3.68 22.63 3.72
N SER A 181 4.78 23.30 3.38
CA SER A 181 6.14 22.80 3.67
C SER A 181 6.35 22.50 5.16
N GLU A 182 5.80 23.34 6.03
CA GLU A 182 5.85 23.16 7.49
C GLU A 182 5.11 21.90 7.97
N THR A 183 3.93 21.62 7.39
CA THR A 183 3.15 20.44 7.72
C THR A 183 3.89 19.15 7.28
N ASN A 184 4.60 19.20 6.15
CA ASN A 184 5.40 18.08 5.68
C ASN A 184 6.58 17.78 6.62
N GLU A 185 7.27 18.79 7.14
CA GLU A 185 8.35 18.61 8.11
C GLU A 185 7.83 18.02 9.42
N TYR A 186 6.73 18.56 9.97
CA TYR A 186 6.11 18.01 11.16
C TYR A 186 5.72 16.54 11.00
N VAL A 187 5.06 16.20 9.89
CA VAL A 187 4.66 14.81 9.59
C VAL A 187 5.89 13.91 9.45
N ARG A 188 6.93 14.38 8.75
CA ARG A 188 8.20 13.65 8.60
C ARG A 188 8.84 13.36 9.96
N ASP A 189 8.98 14.37 10.81
CA ASP A 189 9.58 14.22 12.14
C ASP A 189 8.75 13.29 13.04
N LYS A 190 7.42 13.38 12.97
CA LYS A 190 6.51 12.48 13.66
C LYS A 190 6.75 11.03 13.24
N PHE A 191 6.87 10.77 11.93
CA PHE A 191 7.10 9.41 11.43
C PHE A 191 8.51 8.91 11.71
N ARG A 192 9.53 9.76 11.77
CA ARG A 192 10.86 9.40 12.25
C ARG A 192 10.87 9.02 13.74
N ARG A 193 10.09 9.73 14.58
CA ARG A 193 9.85 9.28 15.97
C ARG A 193 9.09 7.96 16.03
N SER A 194 8.07 7.79 15.18
CA SER A 194 7.30 6.55 15.06
C SER A 194 8.19 5.37 14.65
N PHE A 195 9.13 5.58 13.75
CA PHE A 195 10.14 4.60 13.37
C PHE A 195 10.94 4.08 14.58
N LYS A 196 11.45 4.97 15.44
CA LYS A 196 12.19 4.58 16.66
C LYS A 196 11.33 3.78 17.64
N VAL A 197 10.04 4.11 17.74
CA VAL A 197 9.09 3.33 18.56
C VAL A 197 8.84 1.96 17.92
N ALA A 198 8.68 1.90 16.60
CA ALA A 198 8.46 0.66 15.88
C ALA A 198 9.67 -0.28 15.98
N GLN A 199 10.90 0.23 15.87
CA GLN A 199 12.11 -0.56 16.07
C GLN A 199 12.08 -1.33 17.41
N LYS A 200 11.75 -0.64 18.50
CA LYS A 200 11.66 -1.25 19.84
C LYS A 200 10.49 -2.21 19.95
N LYS A 201 9.31 -1.82 19.44
CA LYS A 201 8.06 -2.61 19.54
C LYS A 201 8.16 -3.93 18.80
N TYR A 202 8.76 -3.93 17.62
CA TYR A 202 8.81 -5.11 16.73
C TYR A 202 10.17 -5.82 16.74
N GLY A 203 11.18 -5.28 17.45
CA GLY A 203 12.53 -5.85 17.47
C GLY A 203 13.23 -5.80 16.12
N VAL A 204 13.02 -4.73 15.35
CA VAL A 204 13.54 -4.58 13.98
C VAL A 204 14.56 -3.47 13.88
N LYS A 205 15.40 -3.52 12.87
CA LYS A 205 16.35 -2.46 12.56
C LYS A 205 15.79 -1.50 11.50
N ASP A 206 15.20 -2.04 10.45
CA ASP A 206 14.71 -1.28 9.31
C ASP A 206 13.17 -1.28 9.25
N VAL A 207 12.58 -0.19 8.71
CA VAL A 207 11.14 -0.04 8.51
C VAL A 207 10.88 0.53 7.13
N ILE A 208 10.03 -0.14 6.37
CA ILE A 208 9.55 0.29 5.05
C ILE A 208 8.03 0.40 5.11
N CYS A 209 7.50 1.60 4.88
CA CYS A 209 6.05 1.83 4.96
C CYS A 209 5.58 2.96 4.05
N GLY A 210 4.27 3.25 4.08
CA GLY A 210 3.58 4.35 3.44
C GLY A 210 2.85 5.25 4.44
N HIS A 211 1.60 5.59 4.12
CA HIS A 211 0.60 6.29 4.94
C HIS A 211 0.89 7.77 5.22
N SER A 212 2.13 8.14 5.48
CA SER A 212 2.46 9.53 5.80
C SER A 212 2.35 10.47 4.60
N HIS A 213 2.34 9.95 3.40
CA HIS A 213 2.45 10.67 2.12
C HIS A 213 3.75 11.52 2.00
N CYS A 214 4.65 11.44 2.97
CA CYS A 214 5.94 12.15 2.94
C CYS A 214 7.05 11.22 2.44
N LEU A 215 7.61 11.55 1.29
CA LEU A 215 8.80 10.86 0.80
C LEU A 215 9.96 11.03 1.79
N ASP A 216 10.48 9.93 2.30
CA ASP A 216 11.59 9.96 3.25
C ASP A 216 12.54 8.77 3.06
N ASN A 217 13.83 9.04 3.23
CA ASN A 217 14.89 8.07 3.27
C ASN A 217 15.82 8.47 4.42
N TYR A 218 15.49 8.01 5.60
CA TYR A 218 16.16 8.41 6.81
C TYR A 218 17.02 7.27 7.36
N ARG A 219 18.28 7.58 7.69
CA ARG A 219 19.24 6.64 8.26
C ARG A 219 19.77 7.20 9.56
N GLU A 220 19.65 6.41 10.62
CA GLU A 220 20.28 6.65 11.93
C GLU A 220 20.74 5.28 12.46
N ASP A 221 20.11 4.72 13.48
CA ASP A 221 20.37 3.36 13.97
C ASP A 221 19.68 2.26 13.15
N GLY A 222 19.29 2.55 11.93
CA GLY A 222 18.57 1.71 10.97
C GLY A 222 18.08 2.53 9.79
N LEU A 223 17.30 1.90 8.93
CA LEU A 223 16.75 2.52 7.73
C LEU A 223 15.22 2.71 7.89
N TYR A 224 14.75 3.94 7.68
CA TYR A 224 13.35 4.25 7.48
C TYR A 224 13.11 4.68 6.03
N LEU A 225 12.25 3.97 5.31
CA LEU A 225 11.83 4.31 3.94
C LEU A 225 10.33 4.53 3.88
N ASN A 226 9.95 5.65 3.26
CA ASN A 226 8.58 5.94 2.88
C ASN A 226 8.57 6.49 1.45
N ASN A 227 7.73 5.91 0.58
CA ASN A 227 7.69 6.27 -0.84
C ASN A 227 6.91 7.58 -1.10
N GLY A 228 6.27 8.15 -0.07
CA GLY A 228 5.43 9.32 -0.19
C GLY A 228 4.12 9.05 -0.93
N PHE A 229 3.43 10.11 -1.33
CA PHE A 229 2.24 10.02 -2.16
C PHE A 229 2.64 9.74 -3.62
N PHE A 230 2.45 8.49 -4.06
CA PHE A 230 3.00 8.00 -5.32
C PHE A 230 2.64 8.83 -6.55
N PRO A 231 1.40 9.33 -6.74
CA PRO A 231 1.07 10.15 -7.91
C PRO A 231 1.89 11.45 -8.02
N ALA A 232 2.35 11.99 -6.89
CA ALA A 232 3.18 13.18 -6.86
C ALA A 232 4.68 12.87 -6.93
N THR A 233 5.14 11.90 -6.12
CA THR A 233 6.57 11.55 -6.03
C THR A 233 7.02 10.66 -7.18
N ARG A 234 6.12 9.84 -7.73
CA ARG A 234 6.37 8.78 -8.72
C ARG A 234 7.46 7.81 -8.28
N THR A 235 7.70 7.73 -6.98
CA THR A 235 8.83 7.01 -6.39
C THR A 235 8.36 5.70 -5.77
N PHE A 236 9.09 4.62 -6.05
CA PHE A 236 8.95 3.34 -5.37
C PHE A 236 10.31 2.84 -4.88
N THR A 237 10.29 1.93 -3.91
CA THR A 237 11.53 1.31 -3.41
C THR A 237 11.82 0.03 -4.18
N TYR A 238 13.07 -0.13 -4.62
CA TYR A 238 13.64 -1.35 -5.20
C TYR A 238 14.82 -1.81 -4.34
N TYR A 239 14.83 -3.09 -3.98
CA TYR A 239 15.96 -3.77 -3.35
C TYR A 239 16.58 -4.75 -4.35
N ASP A 240 17.80 -4.49 -4.75
CA ASP A 240 18.52 -5.27 -5.79
C ASP A 240 19.15 -6.57 -5.28
N GLY A 241 18.98 -6.87 -3.98
CA GLY A 241 19.62 -7.96 -3.27
C GLY A 241 20.80 -7.52 -2.39
N ILE A 242 21.24 -6.27 -2.52
CA ILE A 242 22.36 -5.66 -1.77
C ILE A 242 21.94 -4.30 -1.21
N ASN A 243 21.40 -3.42 -2.05
CA ASN A 243 21.09 -2.04 -1.73
C ASN A 243 19.61 -1.68 -1.97
N TYR A 244 19.13 -0.72 -1.19
CA TYR A 244 17.85 -0.06 -1.41
C TYR A 244 18.01 1.13 -2.35
N HIS A 245 17.15 1.22 -3.36
CA HIS A 245 17.08 2.29 -4.33
C HIS A 245 15.69 2.90 -4.31
N GLN A 246 15.59 4.23 -4.31
CA GLN A 246 14.35 4.93 -4.61
C GLN A 246 14.34 5.23 -6.12
N VAL A 247 13.45 4.57 -6.83
CA VAL A 247 13.33 4.63 -8.28
C VAL A 247 12.16 5.53 -8.66
N VAL A 248 12.39 6.47 -9.57
CA VAL A 248 11.36 7.37 -10.09
C VAL A 248 10.85 6.85 -11.43
N ILE A 249 9.53 6.82 -11.60
CA ILE A 249 8.90 6.49 -12.88
C ILE A 249 8.74 7.76 -13.70
N ASP A 250 9.52 7.84 -14.78
CA ASP A 250 9.39 8.93 -15.73
C ASP A 250 8.09 8.80 -16.53
N GLN A 251 7.35 9.90 -16.69
CA GLN A 251 6.36 10.01 -17.75
C GLN A 251 7.07 10.49 -19.03
N PRO A 252 6.79 9.94 -20.20
CA PRO A 252 6.97 10.71 -21.41
C PRO A 252 6.10 11.95 -21.27
N ILE A 253 6.68 13.10 -21.56
CA ILE A 253 5.93 14.35 -21.74
C ILE A 253 5.30 14.18 -23.13
N ASP A 254 4.00 13.86 -23.15
CA ASP A 254 3.20 13.95 -24.37
C ASP A 254 2.80 15.41 -24.63
#